data_bec5a57d9d8a235bda66103fdcae1ef2
#
_entry.id   bec5a57d9d8a235bda66103fdcae1ef2
#
_cell.length_a   1.000
_cell.length_b   1.000
_cell.length_c   1.000
_cell.angle_alpha   90.00
_cell.angle_beta   90.00
_cell.angle_gamma   90.00
#
_symmetry.space_group_name_H-M   'P 1'
#
loop_
_entity.id
_entity.type
_entity.pdbx_description
1 polymer ?
#
loop_
_entity_poly.entity_id
_entity_poly.type
_entity_poly.pdbx_seq_one_letter_code
_entity_poly.pdbx_strand_id
1 'polypeptide(L)'
;DNGDMDLPSYGQAAWYKLGPAPGASGPAVIVGHVDSKKGRDVFYRLKELEPGDVILVYGEDGDVATFSVDSKEQALKTELPAERIWNDTEQPVIRLITCGGEFDRNTGHYLSNLIVYGHLVR
;
A
#
# COMPACT_ATOMS: atom_id res chain seq x y z
N ASP A 1 -5.75 8.75 16.79
CA ASP A 1 -6.90 8.71 15.96
C ASP A 1 -7.52 7.32 15.85
N ASN A 2 -7.63 6.63 16.96
CA ASN A 2 -8.43 5.42 17.10
C ASN A 2 -8.05 4.27 16.18
N GLY A 3 -6.81 4.22 15.75
CA GLY A 3 -6.34 3.13 14.89
C GLY A 3 -6.56 3.33 13.41
N ASP A 4 -7.18 4.42 13.00
CA ASP A 4 -7.29 4.74 11.59
C ASP A 4 -5.91 5.16 11.05
N MET A 5 -5.71 4.90 9.77
CA MET A 5 -4.47 5.30 9.14
C MET A 5 -4.48 6.80 8.84
N ASP A 6 -3.42 7.47 9.21
CA ASP A 6 -3.21 8.85 8.79
C ASP A 6 -2.67 8.83 7.36
N LEU A 7 -3.14 9.74 6.53
CA LEU A 7 -2.58 9.89 5.19
C LEU A 7 -1.21 10.52 5.30
N PRO A 8 -0.23 10.04 4.52
CA PRO A 8 1.10 10.64 4.53
C PRO A 8 1.10 11.99 3.84
N SER A 9 2.14 12.75 4.09
CA SER A 9 2.41 13.94 3.29
C SER A 9 2.73 13.54 1.85
N TYR A 10 2.50 14.44 0.91
CA TYR A 10 2.91 14.20 -0.47
C TYR A 10 4.42 13.96 -0.51
N GLY A 11 4.85 13.07 -1.39
CA GLY A 11 6.25 12.69 -1.51
C GLY A 11 6.70 11.60 -0.56
N GLN A 12 5.81 11.12 0.32
CA GLN A 12 6.14 10.10 1.32
C GLN A 12 5.12 8.99 1.33
N ALA A 13 5.57 7.79 1.72
CA ALA A 13 4.68 6.68 2.03
C ALA A 13 4.60 6.52 3.54
N ALA A 14 3.45 6.11 4.06
CA ALA A 14 3.24 5.93 5.50
C ALA A 14 2.94 4.48 5.82
N TRP A 15 3.63 3.95 6.82
CA TRP A 15 3.39 2.62 7.35
C TRP A 15 2.32 2.70 8.44
N TYR A 16 1.37 1.74 8.41
CA TYR A 16 0.35 1.61 9.43
C TYR A 16 0.98 1.06 10.71
N LYS A 17 1.27 1.93 11.66
CA LYS A 17 2.08 1.60 12.85
C LYS A 17 1.40 0.67 13.84
N LEU A 18 0.07 0.57 13.79
CA LEU A 18 -0.66 -0.34 14.68
C LEU A 18 -0.65 -1.78 14.17
N GLY A 19 -0.13 -2.00 12.98
CA GLY A 19 0.03 -3.33 12.41
C GLY A 19 1.47 -3.80 12.42
N PRO A 20 1.73 -5.00 11.88
CA PRO A 20 3.10 -5.54 11.82
C PRO A 20 4.03 -4.65 11.03
N ALA A 21 5.30 -4.64 11.45
CA ALA A 21 6.36 -3.98 10.68
C ALA A 21 6.70 -4.81 9.45
N PRO A 22 7.22 -4.18 8.38
CA PRO A 22 7.68 -4.94 7.22
C PRO A 22 8.72 -5.99 7.60
N GLY A 23 8.46 -7.25 7.28
CA GLY A 23 9.32 -8.38 7.63
C GLY A 23 8.88 -9.13 8.88
N ALA A 24 8.01 -8.57 9.71
CA ALA A 24 7.42 -9.29 10.83
C ALA A 24 6.21 -10.10 10.36
N SER A 25 5.80 -11.11 11.15
CA SER A 25 4.61 -11.90 10.82
C SER A 25 3.39 -11.01 10.66
N GLY A 26 2.56 -11.31 9.68
CA GLY A 26 1.35 -10.55 9.42
C GLY A 26 1.52 -9.51 8.32
N PRO A 27 0.44 -8.76 8.03
CA PRO A 27 0.46 -7.79 6.94
C PRO A 27 1.02 -6.44 7.36
N ALA A 28 2.08 -6.00 6.69
CA ALA A 28 2.57 -4.63 6.80
C ALA A 28 1.82 -3.79 5.76
N VAL A 29 1.10 -2.78 6.20
CA VAL A 29 0.28 -1.94 5.33
C VAL A 29 0.96 -0.59 5.15
N ILE A 30 1.21 -0.22 3.90
CA ILE A 30 1.89 1.02 3.53
C ILE A 30 1.03 1.78 2.54
N VAL A 31 0.79 3.05 2.82
CA VAL A 31 -0.07 3.92 2.01
C VAL A 31 0.75 5.05 1.42
N GLY A 32 0.47 5.41 0.19
CA GLY A 32 1.10 6.56 -0.46
C GLY A 32 0.17 7.17 -1.49
N HIS A 33 0.41 8.42 -1.82
CA HIS A 33 -0.39 9.13 -2.82
C HIS A 33 0.00 8.70 -4.23
N VAL A 34 -0.98 8.68 -5.14
CA VAL A 34 -0.76 8.38 -6.54
C VAL A 34 -0.29 9.64 -7.29
N ASP A 35 -0.86 10.78 -6.96
CA ASP A 35 -0.48 12.06 -7.57
C ASP A 35 -1.02 13.22 -6.72
N SER A 36 -0.71 14.43 -7.17
CA SER A 36 -1.17 15.67 -6.57
C SER A 36 -1.33 16.69 -7.67
N LYS A 37 -1.72 17.91 -7.32
CA LYS A 37 -1.80 19.01 -8.30
C LYS A 37 -0.44 19.33 -8.93
N LYS A 38 0.65 18.92 -8.29
CA LYS A 38 2.01 19.13 -8.79
C LYS A 38 2.49 18.02 -9.70
N GLY A 39 1.73 16.93 -9.82
CA GLY A 39 2.09 15.80 -10.67
C GLY A 39 2.11 14.48 -9.93
N ARG A 40 2.94 13.58 -10.42
CA ARG A 40 3.04 12.21 -9.90
C ARG A 40 3.63 12.18 -8.50
N ASP A 41 3.17 11.22 -7.69
CA ASP A 41 3.69 11.03 -6.34
C ASP A 41 4.26 9.62 -6.19
N VAL A 42 4.62 9.24 -4.95
CA VAL A 42 5.43 8.06 -4.67
C VAL A 42 4.83 6.76 -5.21
N PHE A 43 3.50 6.63 -5.23
CA PHE A 43 2.83 5.42 -5.70
C PHE A 43 2.18 5.58 -7.07
N TYR A 44 2.58 6.58 -7.85
CA TYR A 44 2.00 6.77 -9.19
C TYR A 44 2.13 5.52 -10.05
N ARG A 45 3.28 4.85 -9.98
CA ARG A 45 3.56 3.67 -10.81
C ARG A 45 3.17 2.35 -10.16
N LEU A 46 2.48 2.38 -9.03
CA LEU A 46 2.07 1.16 -8.34
C LEU A 46 1.22 0.27 -9.25
N LYS A 47 0.41 0.87 -10.10
CA LYS A 47 -0.44 0.16 -11.07
C LYS A 47 0.35 -0.68 -12.07
N GLU A 48 1.64 -0.41 -12.22
CA GLU A 48 2.49 -1.13 -13.18
C GLU A 48 3.09 -2.41 -12.60
N LEU A 49 2.96 -2.63 -11.30
CA LEU A 49 3.48 -3.85 -10.69
C LEU A 49 2.69 -5.06 -11.16
N GLU A 50 3.42 -6.14 -11.45
CA GLU A 50 2.86 -7.41 -11.91
C GLU A 50 3.31 -8.52 -10.98
N PRO A 51 2.58 -9.67 -10.94
CA PRO A 51 3.02 -10.81 -10.13
C PRO A 51 4.47 -11.19 -10.46
N GLY A 52 5.26 -11.39 -9.42
CA GLY A 52 6.68 -11.71 -9.54
C GLY A 52 7.60 -10.50 -9.47
N ASP A 53 7.07 -9.29 -9.60
CA ASP A 53 7.88 -8.09 -9.39
C ASP A 53 8.31 -8.00 -7.93
N VAL A 54 9.39 -7.27 -7.68
CA VAL A 54 10.02 -7.20 -6.36
C VAL A 54 9.77 -5.85 -5.72
N ILE A 55 9.45 -5.87 -4.42
CA ILE A 55 9.33 -4.68 -3.59
C ILE A 55 10.39 -4.73 -2.52
N LEU A 56 11.20 -3.68 -2.40
CA LEU A 56 12.22 -3.56 -1.38
C LEU A 56 11.77 -2.53 -0.35
N VAL A 57 11.81 -2.91 0.93
CA VAL A 57 11.50 -2.00 2.03
C VAL A 57 12.76 -1.85 2.88
N TYR A 58 13.26 -0.62 2.97
CA TYR A 58 14.45 -0.32 3.74
C TYR A 58 14.07 0.16 5.13
N GLY A 59 14.60 -0.51 6.16
CA GLY A 59 14.41 -0.10 7.54
C GLY A 59 15.39 0.99 7.94
N GLU A 60 15.10 1.66 9.05
CA GLU A 60 15.96 2.73 9.55
C GLU A 60 17.35 2.23 9.93
N ASP A 61 17.45 0.97 10.33
CA ASP A 61 18.71 0.36 10.75
C ASP A 61 19.51 -0.22 9.58
N GLY A 62 19.06 0.00 8.35
CA GLY A 62 19.73 -0.50 7.17
C GLY A 62 19.28 -1.88 6.72
N ASP A 63 18.42 -2.53 7.46
CA ASP A 63 17.86 -3.82 7.04
C ASP A 63 16.97 -3.64 5.83
N VAL A 64 16.93 -4.66 4.98
CA VAL A 64 16.09 -4.66 3.78
C VAL A 64 15.19 -5.87 3.80
N ALA A 65 13.89 -5.65 3.71
CA ALA A 65 12.90 -6.72 3.53
C ALA A 65 12.53 -6.77 2.06
N THR A 66 12.59 -7.95 1.46
CA THR A 66 12.31 -8.15 0.04
C THR A 66 11.02 -8.94 -0.11
N PHE A 67 10.08 -8.39 -0.86
CA PHE A 67 8.77 -9.01 -1.10
C PHE A 67 8.58 -9.26 -2.58
N SER A 68 7.86 -10.32 -2.89
CA SER A 68 7.43 -10.62 -4.25
C SER A 68 5.95 -10.27 -4.39
N VAL A 69 5.59 -9.61 -5.46
CA VAL A 69 4.19 -9.27 -5.74
C VAL A 69 3.40 -10.52 -6.08
N ASP A 70 2.26 -10.72 -5.41
CA ASP A 70 1.35 -11.83 -5.69
C ASP A 70 0.23 -11.41 -6.62
N SER A 71 -0.38 -10.27 -6.34
CA SER A 71 -1.54 -9.80 -7.10
C SER A 71 -1.78 -8.33 -6.82
N LYS A 72 -2.67 -7.74 -7.62
CA LYS A 72 -3.16 -6.39 -7.36
C LYS A 72 -4.66 -6.37 -7.58
N GLU A 73 -5.32 -5.42 -6.92
CA GLU A 73 -6.77 -5.34 -6.94
C GLU A 73 -7.18 -3.87 -6.86
N GLN A 74 -8.22 -3.50 -7.62
CA GLN A 74 -8.81 -2.18 -7.51
C GLN A 74 -10.20 -2.34 -6.89
N ALA A 75 -10.47 -1.56 -5.86
CA ALA A 75 -11.75 -1.61 -5.15
C ALA A 75 -12.26 -0.20 -4.91
N LEU A 76 -13.57 -0.02 -4.98
CA LEU A 76 -14.18 1.25 -4.60
C LEU A 76 -13.84 1.55 -3.15
N LYS A 77 -13.64 2.82 -2.82
CA LYS A 77 -13.32 3.22 -1.44
C LYS A 77 -14.39 2.81 -0.45
N THR A 78 -15.64 2.75 -0.90
CA THR A 78 -16.76 2.31 -0.06
C THR A 78 -16.81 0.80 0.12
N GLU A 79 -16.01 0.04 -0.63
CA GLU A 79 -16.00 -1.43 -0.61
C GLU A 79 -14.60 -1.96 -0.42
N LEU A 80 -13.77 -1.24 0.33
CA LEU A 80 -12.39 -1.64 0.57
C LEU A 80 -12.34 -3.03 1.21
N PRO A 81 -11.55 -3.97 0.65
CA PRO A 81 -11.52 -5.36 1.15
C PRO A 81 -10.68 -5.47 2.42
N ALA A 82 -11.20 -4.95 3.53
CA ALA A 82 -10.46 -4.87 4.80
C ALA A 82 -9.97 -6.23 5.28
N GLU A 83 -10.76 -7.29 5.07
CA GLU A 83 -10.37 -8.64 5.50
C GLU A 83 -9.13 -9.13 4.76
N ARG A 84 -9.00 -8.82 3.47
CA ARG A 84 -7.82 -9.22 2.70
C ARG A 84 -6.62 -8.35 3.00
N ILE A 85 -6.84 -7.11 3.40
CA ILE A 85 -5.74 -6.18 3.69
C ILE A 85 -5.15 -6.48 5.07
N TRP A 86 -5.99 -6.65 6.08
CA TRP A 86 -5.56 -6.74 7.48
C TRP A 86 -5.74 -8.13 8.10
N ASN A 87 -5.99 -9.17 7.30
CA ASN A 87 -6.14 -10.52 7.86
C ASN A 87 -4.82 -10.97 8.49
N ASP A 88 -4.93 -11.76 9.57
CA ASP A 88 -3.76 -12.35 10.19
C ASP A 88 -3.13 -13.39 9.27
N THR A 89 -1.82 -13.34 9.15
CA THR A 89 -1.05 -14.34 8.41
C THR A 89 0.13 -14.76 9.27
N GLU A 90 0.53 -16.02 9.14
CA GLU A 90 1.72 -16.52 9.86
C GLU A 90 2.99 -15.97 9.22
N GLN A 91 2.97 -15.80 7.91
CA GLN A 91 4.12 -15.30 7.18
C GLN A 91 4.05 -13.79 7.04
N PRO A 92 5.21 -13.14 6.93
CA PRO A 92 5.24 -11.71 6.61
C PRO A 92 4.70 -11.46 5.21
N VAL A 93 3.74 -10.55 5.11
CA VAL A 93 3.19 -10.12 3.83
C VAL A 93 3.14 -8.60 3.80
N ILE A 94 2.96 -8.04 2.61
CA ILE A 94 2.90 -6.59 2.43
C ILE A 94 1.64 -6.21 1.67
N ARG A 95 1.10 -5.04 2.00
CA ARG A 95 -0.03 -4.42 1.30
C ARG A 95 0.35 -2.99 0.98
N LEU A 96 0.46 -2.66 -0.31
CA LEU A 96 0.70 -1.28 -0.75
C LEU A 96 -0.61 -0.73 -1.25
N ILE A 97 -1.01 0.43 -0.75
CA ILE A 97 -2.32 1.01 -1.06
C ILE A 97 -2.15 2.44 -1.57
N THR A 98 -2.84 2.75 -2.66
CA THR A 98 -2.93 4.12 -3.16
C THR A 98 -4.30 4.36 -3.76
N CYS A 99 -4.57 5.58 -4.18
CA CYS A 99 -5.80 5.91 -4.90
C CYS A 99 -5.71 5.39 -6.33
N GLY A 100 -6.86 5.12 -6.94
CA GLY A 100 -6.88 4.66 -8.33
C GLY A 100 -8.27 4.70 -8.91
N GLY A 101 -8.39 4.19 -10.13
CA GLY A 101 -9.64 4.14 -10.84
C GLY A 101 -10.06 5.48 -11.39
N GLU A 102 -11.37 5.69 -11.46
CA GLU A 102 -11.93 6.91 -12.01
C GLU A 102 -11.73 8.10 -11.09
N PHE A 103 -11.35 9.23 -11.67
CA PHE A 103 -11.18 10.48 -10.93
C PHE A 103 -12.48 11.28 -10.98
N ASP A 104 -13.01 11.64 -9.82
CA ASP A 104 -14.23 12.45 -9.71
C ASP A 104 -13.83 13.93 -9.62
N ARG A 105 -14.10 14.67 -10.68
CA ARG A 105 -13.76 16.09 -10.77
C ARG A 105 -14.59 16.96 -9.83
N ASN A 106 -15.75 16.49 -9.42
CA ASN A 106 -16.61 17.25 -8.52
C ASN A 106 -16.05 17.29 -7.10
N THR A 107 -15.46 16.18 -6.66
CA THR A 107 -14.88 16.08 -5.32
C THR A 107 -13.38 16.30 -5.30
N GLY A 108 -12.70 16.15 -6.45
CA GLY A 108 -11.25 16.22 -6.52
C GLY A 108 -10.57 14.95 -6.01
N HIS A 109 -11.28 13.83 -5.95
CA HIS A 109 -10.75 12.57 -5.42
C HIS A 109 -10.97 11.41 -6.39
N TYR A 110 -10.11 10.41 -6.28
CA TYR A 110 -10.33 9.15 -6.97
C TYR A 110 -11.42 8.34 -6.27
N LEU A 111 -12.17 7.56 -7.03
CA LEU A 111 -13.27 6.77 -6.50
C LEU A 111 -12.85 5.43 -5.92
N SER A 112 -11.64 4.96 -6.25
CA SER A 112 -11.17 3.64 -5.86
C SER A 112 -9.82 3.70 -5.19
N ASN A 113 -9.47 2.58 -4.55
CA ASN A 113 -8.11 2.32 -4.09
C ASN A 113 -7.51 1.21 -4.92
N LEU A 114 -6.21 1.28 -5.14
CA LEU A 114 -5.42 0.19 -5.72
C LEU A 114 -4.65 -0.45 -4.60
N ILE A 115 -4.74 -1.77 -4.47
CA ILE A 115 -4.04 -2.55 -3.45
C ILE A 115 -3.12 -3.53 -4.14
N VAL A 116 -1.86 -3.54 -3.75
CA VAL A 116 -0.88 -4.53 -4.20
C VAL A 116 -0.56 -5.46 -3.04
N TYR A 117 -0.66 -6.75 -3.28
CA TYR A 117 -0.42 -7.79 -2.29
C TYR A 117 0.90 -8.50 -2.61
N GLY A 118 1.70 -8.75 -1.58
CA GLY A 118 2.95 -9.47 -1.75
C GLY A 118 3.34 -10.24 -0.51
N HIS A 119 4.34 -11.12 -0.65
CA HIS A 119 4.84 -11.92 0.46
C HIS A 119 6.35 -11.77 0.57
N LEU A 120 6.86 -11.95 1.78
CA LEU A 120 8.30 -11.85 2.05
C LEU A 120 9.02 -13.03 1.40
N VAL A 121 10.09 -12.73 0.68
CA VAL A 121 10.94 -13.76 0.09
C VAL A 121 12.33 -13.75 0.70
N ARG A 122 12.64 -12.69 1.50
CA ARG A 122 13.96 -12.63 2.10
C ARG A 122 14.00 -11.68 3.28
#